data_d11fd810700b4b0d3431b98d5dda97ad
#
_entry.id   d11fd810700b4b0d3431b98d5dda97ad
#
_cell.length_a   1.000
_cell.length_b   1.000
_cell.length_c   1.000
_cell.angle_alpha   90.00
_cell.angle_beta   90.00
_cell.angle_gamma   90.00
#
_symmetry.space_group_name_H-M   'P 1'
#
loop_
_entity.id
_entity.type
_entity.pdbx_description
1 polymer ?
#
loop_
_entity_poly.entity_id
_entity_poly.type
_entity_poly.pdbx_seq_one_letter_code
_entity_poly.pdbx_strand_id
1 'polypeptide(L)'
;MARLTDGAELLKCSFCGKSQKQVRKLIGGSGAYICDECIELCNEIIEEELGAQQVTSSATPLPKPREINEFLNTWVIGQDRAKRALSVAVYNHYKRVRSRDAGNAEDMLGTKSNILLLGPTGTGKTHLARCLARLLDVPFAIVDATALTEAGYVGEDVENILLRLIQEADGDIKKAEKGIIYVDEIDKIGRKAENASITRDVSGEGVQQALLKIIEGTVASVPPTGGRKHPHQQFLEIDTSGILFIAAGAFAGIEDIVKARLGRRSTGFGSELKSASEMGDLYEAVSAEDLHKFGMIPEFIGRLPILTSTKELTEEDLVRVLTEPSNSLVRQYQHLFDLDGIDLEFTHEALLAIAARANERKTGARGLSSIMEATLSDLMFDLPSRDDVACVVITRDLVEGVGAAELYPERSSEGKRSA
;
A
#
# COMPACT_ATOMS: atom_id res chain seq x y z
N MET A 1 -38.33 -14.41 -69.37
CA MET A 1 -37.32 -13.60 -68.70
C MET A 1 -38.00 -12.80 -67.59
N ALA A 2 -37.97 -13.32 -66.36
CA ALA A 2 -38.53 -12.64 -65.22
C ALA A 2 -37.34 -11.91 -64.47
N ARG A 3 -37.45 -10.60 -64.33
CA ARG A 3 -36.51 -9.80 -63.57
C ARG A 3 -36.81 -10.00 -62.09
N LEU A 4 -35.88 -10.59 -61.37
CA LEU A 4 -35.82 -10.58 -59.92
C LEU A 4 -35.44 -9.18 -59.48
N THR A 5 -36.34 -8.46 -58.83
CA THR A 5 -36.08 -7.22 -58.10
C THR A 5 -35.69 -7.63 -56.67
N ASP A 6 -34.41 -7.63 -56.43
CA ASP A 6 -33.83 -7.82 -55.09
C ASP A 6 -33.95 -6.48 -54.31
N GLY A 7 -35.04 -6.33 -53.60
CA GLY A 7 -35.23 -5.27 -52.60
C GLY A 7 -34.86 -5.80 -51.22
N ALA A 8 -33.56 -5.93 -50.96
CA ALA A 8 -33.11 -6.18 -49.61
C ALA A 8 -33.42 -4.91 -48.76
N GLU A 9 -34.50 -4.97 -47.97
CA GLU A 9 -34.78 -3.94 -46.96
C GLU A 9 -33.56 -3.80 -46.03
N LEU A 10 -32.91 -2.66 -46.11
CA LEU A 10 -31.81 -2.33 -45.23
C LEU A 10 -32.30 -2.35 -43.78
N LEU A 11 -31.81 -3.25 -42.98
CA LEU A 11 -32.08 -3.30 -41.54
C LEU A 11 -31.75 -1.96 -40.90
N LYS A 12 -32.63 -1.42 -40.06
CA LYS A 12 -32.49 -0.14 -39.38
C LYS A 12 -32.60 -0.33 -37.86
N CYS A 13 -31.84 0.49 -37.15
CA CYS A 13 -31.97 0.57 -35.70
C CYS A 13 -33.38 1.04 -35.32
N SER A 14 -34.06 0.27 -34.47
CA SER A 14 -35.42 0.60 -33.99
C SER A 14 -35.49 1.79 -33.07
N PHE A 15 -34.35 2.22 -32.51
CA PHE A 15 -34.23 3.36 -31.59
C PHE A 15 -33.94 4.67 -32.34
N CYS A 16 -32.88 4.72 -33.16
CA CYS A 16 -32.47 5.95 -33.84
C CYS A 16 -32.75 5.99 -35.34
N GLY A 17 -33.23 4.89 -35.95
CA GLY A 17 -33.55 4.81 -37.36
C GLY A 17 -32.38 4.69 -38.34
N LYS A 18 -31.12 4.74 -37.85
CA LYS A 18 -29.92 4.60 -38.68
C LYS A 18 -29.87 3.22 -39.33
N SER A 19 -29.48 3.15 -40.60
CA SER A 19 -29.36 1.90 -41.35
C SER A 19 -28.06 1.16 -40.98
N GLN A 20 -27.99 -0.14 -41.22
CA GLN A 20 -26.82 -0.99 -40.98
C GLN A 20 -25.51 -0.45 -41.64
N LYS A 21 -25.62 0.35 -42.68
CA LYS A 21 -24.46 0.97 -43.34
C LYS A 21 -23.94 2.23 -42.63
N GLN A 22 -24.71 2.81 -41.70
CA GLN A 22 -24.41 4.05 -41.00
C GLN A 22 -23.90 3.81 -39.57
N VAL A 23 -23.92 2.56 -39.09
CA VAL A 23 -23.50 2.16 -37.74
C VAL A 23 -22.41 1.08 -37.83
N ARG A 24 -21.60 0.94 -36.84
CA ARG A 24 -20.52 -0.05 -36.80
C ARG A 24 -21.08 -1.46 -36.65
N LYS A 25 -22.13 -1.61 -35.83
CA LYS A 25 -22.76 -2.88 -35.54
C LYS A 25 -24.25 -2.70 -35.29
N LEU A 26 -25.06 -3.62 -35.81
CA LEU A 26 -26.48 -3.70 -35.54
C LEU A 26 -26.78 -5.06 -34.90
N ILE A 27 -27.34 -5.03 -33.70
CA ILE A 27 -27.68 -6.23 -32.93
C ILE A 27 -29.20 -6.47 -33.10
N GLY A 28 -29.59 -7.67 -33.53
CA GLY A 28 -30.97 -8.04 -33.72
C GLY A 28 -31.52 -8.87 -32.56
N GLY A 29 -32.74 -8.54 -32.14
CA GLY A 29 -33.55 -9.35 -31.22
C GLY A 29 -34.84 -9.80 -31.90
N SER A 30 -35.77 -10.37 -31.16
CA SER A 30 -37.08 -10.82 -31.68
C SER A 30 -37.95 -9.60 -32.09
N GLY A 31 -37.74 -9.14 -33.34
CA GLY A 31 -38.54 -8.06 -33.93
C GLY A 31 -37.99 -6.63 -33.76
N ALA A 32 -36.84 -6.44 -33.17
CA ALA A 32 -36.18 -5.13 -33.00
C ALA A 32 -34.67 -5.20 -33.26
N TYR A 33 -34.10 -4.08 -33.74
CA TYR A 33 -32.66 -3.92 -33.96
C TYR A 33 -32.17 -2.73 -33.18
N ILE A 34 -31.00 -2.85 -32.53
CA ILE A 34 -30.34 -1.76 -31.81
C ILE A 34 -28.90 -1.58 -32.31
N CYS A 35 -28.46 -0.36 -32.53
CA CYS A 35 -27.09 -0.09 -32.95
C CYS A 35 -26.16 0.16 -31.75
N ASP A 36 -24.86 0.04 -32.00
CA ASP A 36 -23.77 0.31 -31.02
C ASP A 36 -23.91 1.66 -30.34
N GLU A 37 -24.17 2.75 -31.10
CA GLU A 37 -24.34 4.10 -30.53
C GLU A 37 -25.57 4.16 -29.56
N CYS A 38 -26.68 3.49 -29.88
CA CYS A 38 -27.83 3.46 -28.98
C CYS A 38 -27.58 2.59 -27.73
N ILE A 39 -26.74 1.56 -27.83
CA ILE A 39 -26.33 0.76 -26.67
C ILE A 39 -25.47 1.58 -25.73
N GLU A 40 -24.50 2.34 -26.27
CA GLU A 40 -23.66 3.26 -25.47
C GLU A 40 -24.55 4.27 -24.74
N LEU A 41 -25.46 4.93 -25.43
CA LEU A 41 -26.39 5.87 -24.81
C LEU A 41 -27.31 5.23 -23.75
N CYS A 42 -27.81 4.01 -24.00
CA CYS A 42 -28.60 3.28 -23.01
C CYS A 42 -27.78 2.91 -21.78
N ASN A 43 -26.52 2.51 -21.96
CA ASN A 43 -25.63 2.22 -20.84
C ASN A 43 -25.35 3.47 -20.00
N GLU A 44 -25.08 4.62 -20.63
CA GLU A 44 -24.89 5.90 -19.92
C GLU A 44 -26.14 6.25 -19.09
N ILE A 45 -27.35 6.15 -19.66
CA ILE A 45 -28.61 6.43 -18.94
C ILE A 45 -28.82 5.42 -17.78
N ILE A 46 -28.54 4.14 -18.02
CA ILE A 46 -28.66 3.09 -17.01
C ILE A 46 -27.65 3.29 -15.89
N GLU A 47 -26.42 3.66 -16.21
CA GLU A 47 -25.38 4.00 -15.22
C GLU A 47 -25.75 5.24 -14.41
N GLU A 48 -26.33 6.26 -15.04
CA GLU A 48 -26.80 7.46 -14.37
C GLU A 48 -27.98 7.17 -13.43
N GLU A 49 -28.98 6.39 -13.88
CA GLU A 49 -30.15 6.01 -13.08
C GLU A 49 -29.84 4.96 -12.00
N LEU A 50 -29.05 3.92 -12.31
CA LEU A 50 -28.64 2.89 -11.36
C LEU A 50 -27.54 3.38 -10.43
N GLY A 51 -26.65 4.24 -10.89
CA GLY A 51 -25.68 4.94 -10.05
C GLY A 51 -26.36 5.77 -8.95
N ALA A 52 -27.45 6.46 -9.28
CA ALA A 52 -28.26 7.16 -8.31
C ALA A 52 -29.03 6.24 -7.34
N GLN A 53 -29.38 5.02 -7.75
CA GLN A 53 -30.08 4.04 -6.90
C GLN A 53 -29.12 3.11 -6.12
N GLN A 54 -27.93 2.84 -6.60
CA GLN A 54 -26.93 2.02 -5.88
C GLN A 54 -26.26 2.73 -4.71
N VAL A 55 -26.35 4.06 -4.63
CA VAL A 55 -25.88 4.83 -3.45
C VAL A 55 -26.71 4.53 -2.18
N THR A 56 -27.87 3.87 -2.29
CA THR A 56 -28.75 3.63 -1.13
C THR A 56 -28.84 2.17 -0.64
N SER A 57 -28.21 1.17 -1.27
CA SER A 57 -28.54 -0.20 -0.86
C SER A 57 -27.48 -1.31 -0.99
N SER A 58 -26.16 -1.02 -0.92
CA SER A 58 -25.19 -2.06 -0.56
C SER A 58 -23.89 -1.52 0.01
N ALA A 59 -23.96 -0.68 1.03
CA ALA A 59 -22.77 -0.39 1.82
C ALA A 59 -22.38 -1.70 2.52
N THR A 60 -21.42 -2.43 1.95
CA THR A 60 -20.74 -3.54 2.66
C THR A 60 -20.44 -3.07 4.07
N PRO A 61 -20.83 -3.80 5.12
CA PRO A 61 -20.60 -3.37 6.48
C PRO A 61 -19.12 -3.07 6.68
N LEU A 62 -18.80 -1.90 7.26
CA LEU A 62 -17.41 -1.56 7.56
C LEU A 62 -16.85 -2.61 8.53
N PRO A 63 -15.75 -3.30 8.19
CA PRO A 63 -15.18 -4.31 9.08
C PRO A 63 -14.79 -3.67 10.41
N LYS A 64 -15.11 -4.34 11.52
CA LYS A 64 -14.80 -3.86 12.87
C LYS A 64 -13.30 -3.91 13.15
N PRO A 65 -12.77 -3.13 14.10
CA PRO A 65 -11.34 -3.11 14.40
C PRO A 65 -10.73 -4.49 14.70
N ARG A 66 -11.49 -5.40 15.29
CA ARG A 66 -11.03 -6.80 15.53
C ARG A 66 -10.89 -7.58 14.22
N GLU A 67 -11.86 -7.48 13.34
CA GLU A 67 -11.84 -8.14 12.02
C GLU A 67 -10.69 -7.61 11.16
N ILE A 68 -10.45 -6.28 11.19
CA ILE A 68 -9.29 -5.66 10.53
C ILE A 68 -7.99 -6.21 11.11
N ASN A 69 -7.88 -6.30 12.43
CA ASN A 69 -6.68 -6.81 13.09
C ASN A 69 -6.45 -8.30 12.81
N GLU A 70 -7.50 -9.11 12.81
CA GLU A 70 -7.44 -10.55 12.45
C GLU A 70 -6.97 -10.71 10.99
N PHE A 71 -7.52 -9.93 10.06
CA PHE A 71 -7.05 -9.93 8.68
C PHE A 71 -5.56 -9.55 8.59
N LEU A 72 -5.13 -8.50 9.27
CA LEU A 72 -3.71 -8.11 9.28
C LEU A 72 -2.81 -9.22 9.86
N ASN A 73 -3.29 -10.03 10.82
CA ASN A 73 -2.55 -11.15 11.38
C ASN A 73 -2.29 -12.27 10.37
N THR A 74 -3.15 -12.43 9.36
CA THR A 74 -2.94 -13.44 8.30
C THR A 74 -1.87 -13.03 7.27
N TRP A 75 -1.50 -11.73 7.22
CA TRP A 75 -0.56 -11.19 6.23
C TRP A 75 0.74 -10.67 6.82
N VAL A 76 0.71 -10.23 8.07
CA VAL A 76 1.86 -9.55 8.71
C VAL A 76 2.17 -10.22 10.03
N ILE A 77 3.41 -10.66 10.19
CA ILE A 77 3.91 -11.28 11.42
C ILE A 77 4.30 -10.20 12.42
N GLY A 78 4.03 -10.46 13.70
CA GLY A 78 4.33 -9.51 14.78
C GLY A 78 3.59 -8.18 14.64
N GLN A 79 4.19 -7.09 15.08
CA GLN A 79 3.71 -5.70 14.93
C GLN A 79 2.33 -5.44 15.56
N ASP A 80 1.98 -6.12 16.65
CA ASP A 80 0.62 -6.15 17.23
C ASP A 80 0.13 -4.76 17.64
N ARG A 81 1.04 -3.92 18.16
CA ARG A 81 0.70 -2.54 18.53
C ARG A 81 0.33 -1.71 17.29
N ALA A 82 1.16 -1.77 16.23
CA ALA A 82 0.89 -1.06 15.00
C ALA A 82 -0.40 -1.53 14.34
N LYS A 83 -0.62 -2.85 14.23
CA LYS A 83 -1.85 -3.44 13.71
C LYS A 83 -3.09 -2.94 14.46
N ARG A 84 -3.04 -2.95 15.79
CA ARG A 84 -4.15 -2.49 16.63
C ARG A 84 -4.44 -1.01 16.45
N ALA A 85 -3.41 -0.17 16.45
CA ALA A 85 -3.54 1.28 16.25
C ALA A 85 -4.10 1.59 14.86
N LEU A 86 -3.57 0.94 13.82
CA LEU A 86 -4.03 1.08 12.44
C LEU A 86 -5.49 0.62 12.28
N SER A 87 -5.87 -0.51 12.87
CA SER A 87 -7.25 -1.03 12.79
C SER A 87 -8.27 -0.05 13.38
N VAL A 88 -7.96 0.56 14.52
CA VAL A 88 -8.83 1.56 15.15
C VAL A 88 -8.88 2.86 14.33
N ALA A 89 -7.71 3.32 13.87
CA ALA A 89 -7.58 4.55 13.09
C ALA A 89 -8.38 4.50 11.79
N VAL A 90 -8.20 3.43 11.04
CA VAL A 90 -8.87 3.17 9.76
C VAL A 90 -10.38 3.03 9.95
N TYR A 91 -10.82 2.26 10.93
CA TYR A 91 -12.24 2.13 11.25
C TYR A 91 -12.88 3.49 11.56
N ASN A 92 -12.25 4.29 12.43
CA ASN A 92 -12.75 5.61 12.78
C ASN A 92 -12.74 6.57 11.58
N HIS A 93 -11.75 6.48 10.69
CA HIS A 93 -11.69 7.27 9.48
C HIS A 93 -12.88 6.98 8.56
N TYR A 94 -13.09 5.72 8.18
CA TYR A 94 -14.18 5.35 7.25
C TYR A 94 -15.56 5.48 7.89
N LYS A 95 -15.67 5.36 9.20
CA LYS A 95 -16.91 5.68 9.92
C LYS A 95 -17.28 7.17 9.76
N ARG A 96 -16.29 8.08 9.81
CA ARG A 96 -16.49 9.51 9.56
C ARG A 96 -16.86 9.79 8.10
N VAL A 97 -16.15 9.20 7.15
CA VAL A 97 -16.45 9.34 5.71
C VAL A 97 -17.91 8.96 5.46
N ARG A 98 -18.34 7.79 5.94
CA ARG A 98 -19.75 7.35 5.80
C ARG A 98 -20.75 8.26 6.48
N SER A 99 -20.42 8.79 7.66
CA SER A 99 -21.31 9.73 8.38
C SER A 99 -21.47 11.04 7.62
N ARG A 100 -20.39 11.54 7.01
CA ARG A 100 -20.43 12.74 6.15
C ARG A 100 -21.25 12.48 4.89
N ASP A 101 -21.05 11.35 4.21
CA ASP A 101 -21.84 10.96 3.03
C ASP A 101 -23.33 10.85 3.35
N ALA A 102 -23.69 10.49 4.59
CA ALA A 102 -25.06 10.45 5.08
C ALA A 102 -25.64 11.82 5.51
N GLY A 103 -24.89 12.92 5.32
CA GLY A 103 -25.34 14.28 5.62
C GLY A 103 -25.36 14.66 7.11
N ASN A 104 -24.67 13.91 7.98
CA ASN A 104 -24.57 14.26 9.39
C ASN A 104 -23.59 15.42 9.60
N ALA A 105 -23.88 16.28 10.58
CA ALA A 105 -23.11 17.49 10.85
C ALA A 105 -21.63 17.18 11.12
N GLU A 106 -20.75 17.86 10.40
CA GLU A 106 -19.28 17.70 10.51
C GLU A 106 -18.73 18.06 11.89
N ASP A 107 -19.35 19.01 12.59
CA ASP A 107 -18.90 19.53 13.88
C ASP A 107 -18.78 18.47 14.99
N MET A 108 -19.49 17.35 14.87
CA MET A 108 -19.47 16.26 15.86
C MET A 108 -18.44 15.16 15.53
N LEU A 109 -17.79 15.19 14.37
CA LEU A 109 -17.00 14.06 13.87
C LEU A 109 -15.49 14.16 14.19
N GLY A 110 -15.03 15.29 14.72
CA GLY A 110 -13.64 15.51 15.11
C GLY A 110 -12.66 15.57 13.92
N THR A 111 -11.36 15.64 14.23
CA THR A 111 -10.28 15.76 13.23
C THR A 111 -10.01 14.46 12.46
N LYS A 112 -9.39 14.56 11.27
CA LYS A 112 -8.93 13.41 10.47
C LYS A 112 -8.03 12.47 11.28
N SER A 113 -8.11 11.16 11.01
CA SER A 113 -7.29 10.12 11.67
C SER A 113 -6.04 9.78 10.88
N ASN A 114 -5.33 10.80 10.33
CA ASN A 114 -4.08 10.55 9.65
C ASN A 114 -3.05 9.93 10.60
N ILE A 115 -2.17 9.09 10.06
CA ILE A 115 -1.31 8.21 10.83
C ILE A 115 0.16 8.53 10.54
N LEU A 116 0.98 8.56 11.57
CA LEU A 116 2.43 8.53 11.47
C LEU A 116 2.95 7.18 11.97
N LEU A 117 3.57 6.43 11.07
CA LEU A 117 4.10 5.08 11.32
C LEU A 117 5.63 5.12 11.35
N LEU A 118 6.19 4.93 12.52
CA LEU A 118 7.63 4.93 12.77
C LEU A 118 8.21 3.51 12.77
N GLY A 119 9.50 3.39 12.55
CA GLY A 119 10.22 2.15 12.83
C GLY A 119 11.25 1.78 11.79
N PRO A 120 12.14 0.82 12.11
CA PRO A 120 13.25 0.43 11.26
C PRO A 120 12.82 0.01 9.84
N THR A 121 13.76 0.09 8.89
CA THR A 121 13.53 -0.38 7.53
C THR A 121 13.33 -1.91 7.51
N GLY A 122 12.44 -2.40 6.63
CA GLY A 122 12.20 -3.84 6.51
C GLY A 122 11.26 -4.45 7.54
N THR A 123 10.60 -3.64 8.39
CA THR A 123 9.64 -4.10 9.43
C THR A 123 8.20 -4.26 8.93
N GLY A 124 7.93 -4.02 7.64
CA GLY A 124 6.62 -4.23 7.02
C GLY A 124 5.69 -3.01 7.02
N LYS A 125 6.18 -1.78 7.25
CA LYS A 125 5.34 -0.56 7.26
C LYS A 125 4.49 -0.38 6.01
N THR A 126 5.10 -0.40 4.84
CA THR A 126 4.42 -0.28 3.54
C THR A 126 3.46 -1.46 3.29
N HIS A 127 3.85 -2.67 3.72
CA HIS A 127 3.02 -3.86 3.59
C HIS A 127 1.75 -3.78 4.43
N LEU A 128 1.84 -3.30 5.68
CA LEU A 128 0.69 -3.03 6.54
C LEU A 128 -0.33 -2.10 5.88
N ALA A 129 0.14 -0.97 5.30
CA ALA A 129 -0.73 -0.02 4.63
C ALA A 129 -1.41 -0.61 3.38
N ARG A 130 -0.66 -1.40 2.59
CA ARG A 130 -1.18 -2.09 1.42
C ARG A 130 -2.23 -3.15 1.78
N CYS A 131 -2.01 -3.91 2.85
CA CYS A 131 -3.00 -4.88 3.35
C CYS A 131 -4.30 -4.20 3.79
N LEU A 132 -4.22 -3.03 4.43
CA LEU A 132 -5.40 -2.24 4.81
C LEU A 132 -6.21 -1.79 3.59
N ALA A 133 -5.55 -1.23 2.58
CA ALA A 133 -6.20 -0.79 1.36
C ALA A 133 -6.88 -1.95 0.62
N ARG A 134 -6.23 -3.12 0.58
CA ARG A 134 -6.80 -4.34 0.00
C ARG A 134 -8.03 -4.83 0.75
N LEU A 135 -8.00 -4.83 2.09
CA LEU A 135 -9.15 -5.24 2.90
C LEU A 135 -10.37 -4.35 2.68
N LEU A 136 -10.13 -3.05 2.49
CA LEU A 136 -11.19 -2.05 2.37
C LEU A 136 -11.66 -1.86 0.92
N ASP A 137 -10.96 -2.48 -0.02
CA ASP A 137 -11.20 -2.33 -1.47
C ASP A 137 -11.23 -0.86 -1.91
N VAL A 138 -10.19 -0.11 -1.52
CA VAL A 138 -10.05 1.31 -1.84
C VAL A 138 -8.77 1.59 -2.65
N PRO A 139 -8.77 2.64 -3.48
CA PRO A 139 -7.57 3.07 -4.20
C PRO A 139 -6.40 3.32 -3.25
N PHE A 140 -5.20 2.90 -3.65
CA PHE A 140 -4.00 2.97 -2.83
C PHE A 140 -2.81 3.52 -3.59
N ALA A 141 -2.40 4.75 -3.28
CA ALA A 141 -1.22 5.37 -3.88
C ALA A 141 -0.03 5.34 -2.90
N ILE A 142 1.14 5.00 -3.42
CA ILE A 142 2.41 5.06 -2.70
C ILE A 142 3.26 6.18 -3.29
N VAL A 143 3.79 7.02 -2.42
CA VAL A 143 4.67 8.13 -2.80
C VAL A 143 5.88 8.15 -1.88
N ASP A 144 7.04 8.43 -2.46
CA ASP A 144 8.27 8.67 -1.72
C ASP A 144 8.40 10.18 -1.44
N ALA A 145 8.52 10.55 -0.17
CA ALA A 145 8.64 11.95 0.23
C ALA A 145 9.92 12.62 -0.33
N THR A 146 10.95 11.86 -0.64
CA THR A 146 12.22 12.38 -1.18
C THR A 146 12.11 12.85 -2.63
N ALA A 147 11.11 12.35 -3.37
CA ALA A 147 10.84 12.78 -4.74
C ALA A 147 10.08 14.11 -4.81
N LEU A 148 9.47 14.53 -3.69
CA LEU A 148 8.61 15.70 -3.63
C LEU A 148 9.40 17.00 -3.48
N THR A 149 8.91 18.04 -4.14
CA THR A 149 9.46 19.41 -4.02
C THR A 149 8.33 20.42 -3.84
N GLU A 150 8.67 21.60 -3.34
CA GLU A 150 7.74 22.73 -3.33
C GLU A 150 7.39 23.15 -4.77
N ALA A 151 6.13 23.48 -5.03
CA ALA A 151 5.63 23.84 -6.36
C ALA A 151 6.51 24.91 -7.06
N GLY A 152 6.90 24.61 -8.30
CA GLY A 152 7.72 25.49 -9.13
C GLY A 152 9.23 25.21 -9.10
N TYR A 153 9.69 24.22 -8.34
CA TYR A 153 11.07 23.73 -8.36
C TYR A 153 11.23 22.44 -9.16
N VAL A 154 12.47 21.97 -9.35
CA VAL A 154 12.74 20.71 -10.06
C VAL A 154 12.43 19.53 -9.13
N GLY A 155 11.44 18.74 -9.49
CA GLY A 155 10.95 17.59 -8.73
C GLY A 155 9.46 17.36 -8.98
N GLU A 156 8.86 16.45 -8.25
CA GLU A 156 7.41 16.20 -8.31
C GLU A 156 6.67 17.18 -7.40
N ASP A 157 5.71 17.90 -7.97
CA ASP A 157 4.80 18.73 -7.18
C ASP A 157 3.95 17.84 -6.23
N VAL A 158 3.68 18.34 -5.02
CA VAL A 158 2.91 17.61 -4.01
C VAL A 158 1.50 17.23 -4.52
N GLU A 159 0.91 18.03 -5.42
CA GLU A 159 -0.40 17.72 -6.01
C GLU A 159 -0.36 16.46 -6.93
N ASN A 160 0.81 16.05 -7.45
CA ASN A 160 0.94 14.82 -8.25
C ASN A 160 0.64 13.55 -7.44
N ILE A 161 0.72 13.61 -6.11
CA ILE A 161 0.29 12.52 -5.22
C ILE A 161 -1.19 12.18 -5.46
N LEU A 162 -2.02 13.21 -5.60
CA LEU A 162 -3.45 13.07 -5.86
C LEU A 162 -3.73 12.51 -7.25
N LEU A 163 -2.92 12.91 -8.25
CA LEU A 163 -3.02 12.36 -9.61
C LEU A 163 -2.76 10.86 -9.61
N ARG A 164 -1.74 10.40 -8.89
CA ARG A 164 -1.47 8.95 -8.74
C ARG A 164 -2.65 8.22 -8.11
N LEU A 165 -3.28 8.80 -7.09
CA LEU A 165 -4.46 8.20 -6.48
C LEU A 165 -5.66 8.14 -7.43
N ILE A 166 -5.87 9.18 -8.26
CA ILE A 166 -6.91 9.18 -9.30
C ILE A 166 -6.62 8.10 -10.35
N GLN A 167 -5.35 7.88 -10.73
CA GLN A 167 -4.96 6.82 -11.64
C GLN A 167 -5.21 5.41 -11.07
N GLU A 168 -4.91 5.21 -9.79
CA GLU A 168 -5.22 3.95 -9.07
C GLU A 168 -6.74 3.72 -8.89
N ALA A 169 -7.54 4.76 -9.06
CA ALA A 169 -8.99 4.70 -9.08
C ALA A 169 -9.59 4.58 -10.49
N ASP A 170 -8.78 4.24 -11.51
CA ASP A 170 -9.19 4.17 -12.93
C ASP A 170 -9.82 5.48 -13.45
N GLY A 171 -9.42 6.63 -12.89
CA GLY A 171 -9.93 7.96 -13.23
C GLY A 171 -11.22 8.37 -12.49
N ASP A 172 -11.77 7.51 -11.65
CA ASP A 172 -12.95 7.83 -10.83
C ASP A 172 -12.55 8.70 -9.63
N ILE A 173 -12.85 10.01 -9.72
CA ILE A 173 -12.54 10.99 -8.68
C ILE A 173 -13.27 10.66 -7.37
N LYS A 174 -14.55 10.22 -7.45
CA LYS A 174 -15.34 9.92 -6.26
C LYS A 174 -14.82 8.69 -5.51
N LYS A 175 -14.28 7.72 -6.23
CA LYS A 175 -13.57 6.57 -5.65
C LYS A 175 -12.24 7.00 -5.06
N ALA A 176 -11.47 7.86 -5.75
CA ALA A 176 -10.20 8.40 -5.28
C ALA A 176 -10.36 9.21 -3.98
N GLU A 177 -11.43 10.00 -3.81
CA GLU A 177 -11.73 10.77 -2.60
C GLU A 177 -11.86 9.90 -1.32
N LYS A 178 -12.03 8.58 -1.46
CA LYS A 178 -12.10 7.59 -0.37
C LYS A 178 -10.86 6.71 -0.26
N GLY A 179 -9.82 7.02 -1.01
CA GLY A 179 -8.59 6.23 -1.09
C GLY A 179 -7.65 6.43 0.10
N ILE A 180 -6.55 5.71 0.04
CA ILE A 180 -5.43 5.79 1.01
C ILE A 180 -4.19 6.26 0.27
N ILE A 181 -3.52 7.29 0.79
CA ILE A 181 -2.21 7.73 0.36
C ILE A 181 -1.18 7.34 1.42
N TYR A 182 -0.20 6.55 1.00
CA TYR A 182 0.95 6.18 1.80
C TYR A 182 2.16 6.99 1.37
N VAL A 183 2.68 7.84 2.28
CA VAL A 183 3.87 8.66 2.04
C VAL A 183 5.03 7.99 2.77
N ASP A 184 5.93 7.37 1.99
CA ASP A 184 7.14 6.72 2.54
C ASP A 184 8.27 7.73 2.73
N GLU A 185 9.25 7.36 3.54
CA GLU A 185 10.47 8.14 3.82
C GLU A 185 10.22 9.57 4.31
N ILE A 186 9.12 9.80 5.06
CA ILE A 186 8.73 11.12 5.55
C ILE A 186 9.80 11.76 6.46
N ASP A 187 10.63 10.96 7.11
CA ASP A 187 11.75 11.41 7.93
C ASP A 187 12.83 12.15 7.12
N LYS A 188 12.90 11.93 5.81
CA LYS A 188 13.90 12.57 4.93
C LYS A 188 13.60 14.04 4.63
N ILE A 189 12.33 14.45 4.77
CA ILE A 189 11.94 15.86 4.65
C ILE A 189 12.00 16.61 5.99
N GLY A 190 12.54 15.98 7.05
CA GLY A 190 12.85 16.64 8.31
C GLY A 190 13.96 17.68 8.12
N ARG A 191 13.80 18.87 8.75
CA ARG A 191 14.80 19.94 8.71
C ARG A 191 16.07 19.48 9.43
N LYS A 192 17.21 19.43 8.73
CA LYS A 192 18.51 19.15 9.36
C LYS A 192 19.03 20.42 10.04
N ALA A 193 19.34 20.32 11.32
CA ALA A 193 19.81 21.46 12.14
C ALA A 193 21.12 22.10 11.65
N GLU A 194 21.91 21.42 10.82
CA GLU A 194 23.23 21.89 10.37
C GLU A 194 23.19 22.90 9.21
N ASN A 195 22.07 23.07 8.52
CA ASN A 195 21.93 24.02 7.42
C ASN A 195 21.08 25.23 7.83
N ALA A 196 21.60 26.07 8.73
CA ALA A 196 21.09 27.43 8.97
C ALA A 196 21.47 28.39 7.81
N SER A 197 21.39 27.93 6.55
CA SER A 197 21.53 28.77 5.38
C SER A 197 20.29 29.65 5.25
N ILE A 198 20.50 30.92 4.91
CA ILE A 198 19.47 31.95 4.71
C ILE A 198 18.56 31.61 3.48
N THR A 199 18.86 30.55 2.76
CA THR A 199 18.08 30.06 1.63
C THR A 199 16.90 29.20 2.10
N ARG A 200 15.72 29.51 1.55
CA ARG A 200 14.48 28.75 1.78
C ARG A 200 14.72 27.25 1.51
N ASP A 201 14.40 26.40 2.49
CA ASP A 201 14.53 24.96 2.36
C ASP A 201 13.34 24.42 1.55
N VAL A 202 13.56 24.26 0.25
CA VAL A 202 12.52 23.81 -0.71
C VAL A 202 12.34 22.29 -0.73
N SER A 203 13.23 21.54 -0.10
CA SER A 203 13.20 20.07 -0.06
C SER A 203 12.80 19.50 1.32
N GLY A 204 12.83 20.28 2.36
CA GLY A 204 12.50 19.87 3.72
C GLY A 204 11.22 20.54 4.24
N GLU A 205 11.36 21.69 4.90
CA GLU A 205 10.22 22.41 5.51
C GLU A 205 9.17 22.83 4.47
N GLY A 206 9.60 23.26 3.26
CA GLY A 206 8.68 23.65 2.19
C GLY A 206 7.77 22.51 1.74
N VAL A 207 8.31 21.27 1.66
CA VAL A 207 7.51 20.08 1.33
C VAL A 207 6.53 19.74 2.44
N GLN A 208 6.94 19.83 3.72
CA GLN A 208 6.04 19.63 4.85
C GLN A 208 4.87 20.62 4.82
N GLN A 209 5.13 21.92 4.54
CA GLN A 209 4.10 22.95 4.42
C GLN A 209 3.17 22.72 3.21
N ALA A 210 3.69 22.23 2.07
CA ALA A 210 2.87 21.88 0.91
C ALA A 210 1.97 20.68 1.19
N LEU A 211 2.50 19.62 1.84
CA LEU A 211 1.72 18.45 2.26
C LEU A 211 0.61 18.81 3.24
N LEU A 212 0.81 19.77 4.13
CA LEU A 212 -0.23 20.22 5.07
C LEU A 212 -1.53 20.57 4.38
N LYS A 213 -1.50 21.27 3.24
CA LYS A 213 -2.68 21.71 2.51
C LYS A 213 -3.58 20.54 2.12
N ILE A 214 -2.98 19.45 1.61
CA ILE A 214 -3.74 18.27 1.18
C ILE A 214 -4.13 17.35 2.34
N ILE A 215 -3.30 17.28 3.39
CA ILE A 215 -3.57 16.46 4.58
C ILE A 215 -4.72 17.04 5.42
N GLU A 216 -4.86 18.36 5.48
CA GLU A 216 -5.93 19.04 6.23
C GLU A 216 -7.32 18.74 5.67
N GLY A 217 -7.46 18.51 4.39
CA GLY A 217 -8.73 18.32 3.70
C GLY A 217 -9.18 19.59 3.01
N THR A 218 -8.92 19.66 1.72
CA THR A 218 -9.26 20.78 0.84
C THR A 218 -9.67 20.24 -0.52
N VAL A 219 -10.38 21.05 -1.30
CA VAL A 219 -10.53 20.77 -2.72
C VAL A 219 -9.25 21.19 -3.43
N ALA A 220 -8.55 20.22 -3.98
CA ALA A 220 -7.31 20.42 -4.70
C ALA A 220 -7.53 20.34 -6.22
N SER A 221 -6.84 21.23 -6.97
CA SER A 221 -6.87 21.23 -8.43
C SER A 221 -5.63 20.52 -8.99
N VAL A 222 -5.83 19.39 -9.64
CA VAL A 222 -4.77 18.49 -10.11
C VAL A 222 -4.68 18.55 -11.64
N PRO A 223 -3.49 18.76 -12.24
CA PRO A 223 -3.31 18.70 -13.68
C PRO A 223 -3.46 17.25 -14.19
N PRO A 224 -4.27 16.98 -15.24
CA PRO A 224 -4.58 15.61 -15.67
C PRO A 224 -3.39 14.84 -16.27
N THR A 225 -2.33 15.54 -16.72
CA THR A 225 -1.17 14.91 -17.38
C THR A 225 0.11 14.96 -16.56
N GLY A 226 0.07 15.45 -15.32
CA GLY A 226 1.27 15.66 -14.51
C GLY A 226 2.26 16.67 -15.16
N GLY A 227 3.00 17.41 -14.37
CA GLY A 227 3.97 18.37 -14.87
C GLY A 227 3.54 19.82 -14.77
N ARG A 228 4.18 20.74 -15.57
CA ARG A 228 3.94 22.19 -15.48
C ARG A 228 2.53 22.56 -15.86
N LYS A 229 1.88 23.38 -15.04
CA LYS A 229 0.53 23.92 -15.25
C LYS A 229 0.48 24.76 -16.53
N HIS A 230 -0.28 24.33 -17.54
CA HIS A 230 -0.54 25.10 -18.76
C HIS A 230 -1.81 25.94 -18.61
N PRO A 231 -1.85 27.21 -19.10
CA PRO A 231 -2.95 28.14 -18.85
C PRO A 231 -4.33 27.73 -19.40
N HIS A 232 -4.39 26.75 -20.32
CA HIS A 232 -5.63 26.31 -20.98
C HIS A 232 -6.01 24.85 -20.65
N GLN A 233 -5.37 24.24 -19.67
CA GLN A 233 -5.64 22.86 -19.28
C GLN A 233 -6.78 22.83 -18.24
N GLN A 234 -7.76 21.97 -18.45
CA GLN A 234 -8.78 21.71 -17.43
C GLN A 234 -8.14 20.92 -16.29
N PHE A 235 -8.29 21.40 -15.07
CA PHE A 235 -7.82 20.72 -13.87
C PHE A 235 -8.90 19.79 -13.35
N LEU A 236 -8.48 18.66 -12.80
CA LEU A 236 -9.35 17.77 -12.03
C LEU A 236 -9.48 18.31 -10.61
N GLU A 237 -10.69 18.45 -10.11
CA GLU A 237 -10.94 18.85 -8.73
C GLU A 237 -11.20 17.60 -7.89
N ILE A 238 -10.47 17.46 -6.78
CA ILE A 238 -10.59 16.34 -5.85
C ILE A 238 -10.68 16.86 -4.41
N ASP A 239 -11.68 16.39 -3.66
CA ASP A 239 -11.82 16.69 -2.23
C ASP A 239 -10.96 15.70 -1.41
N THR A 240 -9.91 16.22 -0.79
CA THR A 240 -8.99 15.41 0.01
C THR A 240 -9.51 15.09 1.41
N SER A 241 -10.67 15.62 1.83
CA SER A 241 -11.23 15.44 3.18
C SER A 241 -11.54 13.97 3.53
N GLY A 242 -11.91 13.14 2.52
CA GLY A 242 -12.17 11.71 2.66
C GLY A 242 -10.94 10.82 2.50
N ILE A 243 -9.80 11.37 2.06
CA ILE A 243 -8.57 10.60 1.85
C ILE A 243 -7.86 10.36 3.18
N LEU A 244 -7.45 9.10 3.42
CA LEU A 244 -6.62 8.74 4.57
C LEU A 244 -5.14 8.87 4.21
N PHE A 245 -4.39 9.65 4.98
CA PHE A 245 -2.94 9.76 4.85
C PHE A 245 -2.24 8.91 5.90
N ILE A 246 -1.32 8.06 5.44
CA ILE A 246 -0.41 7.27 6.28
C ILE A 246 1.01 7.71 5.93
N ALA A 247 1.63 8.53 6.75
CA ALA A 247 3.03 8.90 6.60
C ALA A 247 3.90 7.87 7.33
N ALA A 248 5.00 7.42 6.72
CA ALA A 248 5.91 6.46 7.33
C ALA A 248 7.37 6.85 7.13
N GLY A 249 8.19 6.51 8.09
CA GLY A 249 9.63 6.76 8.03
C GLY A 249 10.43 5.88 8.99
N ALA A 250 11.72 5.76 8.70
CA ALA A 250 12.64 5.04 9.58
C ALA A 250 12.99 5.86 10.83
N PHE A 251 13.07 7.19 10.71
CA PHE A 251 13.47 8.11 11.79
C PHE A 251 14.76 7.68 12.48
N ALA A 252 15.76 7.29 11.67
CA ALA A 252 17.06 6.85 12.19
C ALA A 252 17.71 7.95 13.06
N GLY A 253 18.10 7.59 14.29
CA GLY A 253 18.66 8.51 15.27
C GLY A 253 17.64 9.17 16.22
N ILE A 254 16.34 8.90 16.05
CA ILE A 254 15.32 9.40 16.99
C ILE A 254 15.47 8.76 18.38
N GLU A 255 16.03 7.55 18.43
CA GLU A 255 16.31 6.82 19.66
C GLU A 255 17.22 7.61 20.59
N ASP A 256 18.21 8.33 20.05
CA ASP A 256 19.14 9.14 20.84
C ASP A 256 18.44 10.37 21.42
N ILE A 257 17.50 10.97 20.68
CA ILE A 257 16.65 12.07 21.16
C ILE A 257 15.77 11.58 22.30
N VAL A 258 15.15 10.41 22.15
CA VAL A 258 14.28 9.78 23.18
C VAL A 258 15.11 9.44 24.42
N LYS A 259 16.28 8.79 24.26
CA LYS A 259 17.21 8.50 25.37
C LYS A 259 17.61 9.77 26.14
N ALA A 260 17.98 10.83 25.42
CA ALA A 260 18.34 12.10 26.03
C ALA A 260 17.19 12.73 26.84
N ARG A 261 15.94 12.61 26.36
CA ARG A 261 14.76 13.07 27.09
C ARG A 261 14.45 12.23 28.31
N LEU A 262 14.52 10.91 28.20
CA LEU A 262 14.24 9.98 29.31
C LEU A 262 15.36 10.08 30.38
N GLY A 263 16.63 10.17 29.96
CA GLY A 263 17.78 10.32 30.85
C GLY A 263 17.74 11.63 31.66
N ARG A 264 17.29 12.74 31.08
CA ARG A 264 17.12 14.02 31.82
C ARG A 264 16.02 13.93 32.89
N ARG A 265 15.01 13.09 32.74
CA ARG A 265 13.97 12.86 33.76
C ARG A 265 14.45 12.03 34.93
N SER A 266 15.53 11.24 34.76
CA SER A 266 16.09 10.39 35.81
C SER A 266 17.17 11.06 36.66
N THR A 267 17.53 12.33 36.42
CA THR A 267 18.52 13.10 37.21
C THR A 267 17.91 13.67 38.49
N GLY A 268 17.18 12.84 39.28
CA GLY A 268 16.76 13.15 40.63
C GLY A 268 17.54 12.29 41.64
N PHE A 269 17.83 12.83 42.84
CA PHE A 269 18.51 12.07 43.90
C PHE A 269 17.77 10.72 44.14
N GLY A 270 18.41 9.60 43.76
CA GLY A 270 17.89 8.25 44.03
C GLY A 270 17.29 7.51 42.81
N SER A 271 17.38 8.00 41.56
CA SER A 271 16.92 7.27 40.39
C SER A 271 18.03 6.34 39.88
N GLU A 272 17.76 5.04 39.85
CA GLU A 272 18.57 4.05 39.14
C GLU A 272 18.59 4.37 37.65
N LEU A 273 19.78 4.46 37.05
CA LEU A 273 19.99 4.54 35.62
C LEU A 273 19.55 3.19 35.03
N LYS A 274 18.35 3.14 34.48
CA LYS A 274 17.91 1.96 33.69
C LYS A 274 18.88 1.73 32.55
N SER A 275 19.36 0.50 32.42
CA SER A 275 20.20 0.09 31.30
C SER A 275 19.43 0.22 29.97
N ALA A 276 20.13 0.36 28.85
CA ALA A 276 19.50 0.44 27.54
C ALA A 276 18.60 -0.78 27.23
N SER A 277 18.93 -1.95 27.80
CA SER A 277 18.13 -3.18 27.71
C SER A 277 16.83 -3.13 28.53
N GLU A 278 16.75 -2.27 29.56
CA GLU A 278 15.56 -2.11 30.40
C GLU A 278 14.61 -1.01 29.88
N MET A 279 15.02 -0.20 28.87
CA MET A 279 14.19 0.88 28.34
C MET A 279 13.11 0.41 27.32
N GLY A 280 13.07 -0.87 26.97
CA GLY A 280 12.12 -1.40 25.98
C GLY A 280 12.32 -0.80 24.58
N ASP A 281 11.30 -0.89 23.75
CA ASP A 281 11.31 -0.32 22.40
C ASP A 281 11.23 1.21 22.45
N LEU A 282 12.34 1.88 22.13
CA LEU A 282 12.45 3.34 22.16
C LEU A 282 11.50 4.03 21.17
N TYR A 283 11.16 3.38 20.05
CA TYR A 283 10.16 3.90 19.10
C TYR A 283 8.77 4.01 19.74
N GLU A 284 8.44 3.13 20.70
CA GLU A 284 7.18 3.21 21.44
C GLU A 284 7.08 4.44 22.36
N ALA A 285 8.24 4.94 22.79
CA ALA A 285 8.32 6.09 23.68
C ALA A 285 8.43 7.43 22.95
N VAL A 286 8.44 7.43 21.60
CA VAL A 286 8.52 8.66 20.80
C VAL A 286 7.30 9.54 21.06
N SER A 287 7.55 10.83 21.25
CA SER A 287 6.54 11.87 21.45
C SER A 287 6.61 12.95 20.35
N ALA A 288 5.59 13.79 20.27
CA ALA A 288 5.58 14.93 19.36
C ALA A 288 6.78 15.87 19.56
N GLU A 289 7.25 16.03 20.81
CA GLU A 289 8.45 16.82 21.14
C GLU A 289 9.73 16.23 20.52
N ASP A 290 9.85 14.90 20.50
CA ASP A 290 11.00 14.23 19.90
C ASP A 290 11.00 14.37 18.37
N LEU A 291 9.82 14.26 17.73
CA LEU A 291 9.65 14.50 16.30
C LEU A 291 9.98 15.94 15.91
N HIS A 292 9.59 16.91 16.75
CA HIS A 292 9.96 18.30 16.52
C HIS A 292 11.49 18.50 16.62
N LYS A 293 12.15 17.90 17.60
CA LYS A 293 13.62 17.92 17.71
C LYS A 293 14.31 17.21 16.55
N PHE A 294 13.67 16.22 15.97
CA PHE A 294 14.15 15.50 14.78
C PHE A 294 14.08 16.37 13.52
N GLY A 295 13.23 17.41 13.49
CA GLY A 295 13.11 18.35 12.38
C GLY A 295 11.74 18.39 11.70
N MET A 296 10.74 17.73 12.29
CA MET A 296 9.36 17.83 11.80
C MET A 296 8.70 19.10 12.34
N ILE A 297 7.95 19.82 11.49
CA ILE A 297 7.27 21.04 11.95
C ILE A 297 6.05 20.70 12.83
N PRO A 298 5.78 21.47 13.89
CA PRO A 298 4.69 21.18 14.82
C PRO A 298 3.32 21.06 14.16
N GLU A 299 3.02 21.88 13.17
CA GLU A 299 1.79 21.89 12.42
C GLU A 299 1.58 20.57 11.68
N PHE A 300 2.65 20.04 11.08
CA PHE A 300 2.62 18.75 10.37
C PHE A 300 2.36 17.58 11.33
N ILE A 301 3.07 17.57 12.47
CA ILE A 301 2.86 16.57 13.52
C ILE A 301 1.43 16.63 14.04
N GLY A 302 0.86 17.83 14.22
CA GLY A 302 -0.51 18.03 14.67
C GLY A 302 -1.58 17.48 13.73
N ARG A 303 -1.25 17.30 12.43
CA ARG A 303 -2.16 16.71 11.43
C ARG A 303 -2.02 15.20 11.27
N LEU A 304 -1.09 14.59 12.00
CA LEU A 304 -0.86 13.15 12.09
C LEU A 304 -1.08 12.68 13.55
N PRO A 305 -2.30 12.77 14.07
CA PRO A 305 -2.59 12.59 15.50
C PRO A 305 -2.36 11.16 15.99
N ILE A 306 -2.33 10.19 15.07
CA ILE A 306 -2.15 8.79 15.42
C ILE A 306 -0.69 8.42 15.18
N LEU A 307 0.07 8.32 16.26
CA LEU A 307 1.46 7.93 16.27
C LEU A 307 1.56 6.47 16.69
N THR A 308 2.19 5.64 15.84
CA THR A 308 2.47 4.24 16.16
C THR A 308 3.79 3.80 15.55
N SER A 309 4.34 2.71 16.08
CA SER A 309 5.66 2.22 15.65
C SER A 309 5.63 0.74 15.33
N THR A 310 6.53 0.34 14.42
CA THR A 310 6.88 -1.06 14.17
C THR A 310 8.18 -1.40 14.90
N LYS A 311 8.27 -2.65 15.37
CA LYS A 311 9.46 -3.20 16.03
C LYS A 311 10.39 -3.84 15.03
N GLU A 312 11.67 -3.89 15.37
CA GLU A 312 12.63 -4.72 14.66
C GLU A 312 12.19 -6.20 14.73
N LEU A 313 12.37 -6.92 13.62
CA LEU A 313 11.99 -8.32 13.55
C LEU A 313 13.15 -9.18 14.06
N THR A 314 12.84 -10.13 14.94
CA THR A 314 13.80 -11.15 15.40
C THR A 314 14.04 -12.18 14.29
N GLU A 315 15.08 -13.01 14.44
CA GLU A 315 15.32 -14.12 13.51
C GLU A 315 14.14 -15.10 13.46
N GLU A 316 13.52 -15.36 14.62
CA GLU A 316 12.31 -16.18 14.69
C GLU A 316 11.14 -15.55 13.95
N ASP A 317 10.96 -14.21 14.08
CA ASP A 317 9.94 -13.49 13.33
C ASP A 317 10.21 -13.54 11.82
N LEU A 318 11.47 -13.45 11.38
CA LEU A 318 11.84 -13.56 9.98
C LEU A 318 11.56 -14.97 9.41
N VAL A 319 11.80 -16.04 10.17
CA VAL A 319 11.40 -17.41 9.80
C VAL A 319 9.89 -17.51 9.66
N ARG A 320 9.14 -16.94 10.60
CA ARG A 320 7.68 -16.88 10.51
C ARG A 320 7.20 -16.10 9.29
N VAL A 321 7.86 -14.97 8.97
CA VAL A 321 7.57 -14.18 7.75
C VAL A 321 7.78 -15.01 6.48
N LEU A 322 8.76 -15.92 6.46
CA LEU A 322 9.01 -16.82 5.33
C LEU A 322 7.91 -17.88 5.15
N THR A 323 7.22 -18.29 6.22
CA THR A 323 6.39 -19.51 6.23
C THR A 323 4.91 -19.30 6.51
N GLU A 324 4.55 -18.44 7.49
CA GLU A 324 3.18 -18.33 8.00
C GLU A 324 2.21 -17.52 7.11
N PRO A 325 2.59 -16.33 6.56
CA PRO A 325 1.65 -15.51 5.79
C PRO A 325 1.03 -16.27 4.61
N SER A 326 -0.19 -15.91 4.25
CA SER A 326 -0.91 -16.52 3.12
C SER A 326 -0.14 -16.44 1.80
N ASN A 327 0.67 -15.38 1.62
CA ASN A 327 1.55 -15.16 0.49
C ASN A 327 3.05 -15.26 0.88
N SER A 328 3.39 -16.15 1.81
CA SER A 328 4.78 -16.31 2.26
C SER A 328 5.71 -16.64 1.10
N LEU A 329 6.98 -16.22 1.19
CA LEU A 329 7.98 -16.45 0.14
C LEU A 329 8.17 -17.95 -0.13
N VAL A 330 8.20 -18.77 0.91
CA VAL A 330 8.28 -20.23 0.76
C VAL A 330 7.15 -20.76 -0.11
N ARG A 331 5.89 -20.37 0.17
CA ARG A 331 4.74 -20.82 -0.64
C ARG A 331 4.79 -20.31 -2.08
N GLN A 332 5.29 -19.09 -2.30
CA GLN A 332 5.45 -18.56 -3.66
C GLN A 332 6.43 -19.37 -4.47
N TYR A 333 7.61 -19.71 -3.92
CA TYR A 333 8.59 -20.54 -4.61
C TYR A 333 8.12 -21.99 -4.73
N GLN A 334 7.46 -22.55 -3.71
CA GLN A 334 6.84 -23.87 -3.80
C GLN A 334 5.86 -23.94 -4.96
N HIS A 335 5.02 -22.94 -5.12
CA HIS A 335 4.08 -22.88 -6.26
C HIS A 335 4.81 -22.78 -7.62
N LEU A 336 5.90 -22.01 -7.71
CA LEU A 336 6.69 -21.91 -8.93
C LEU A 336 7.31 -23.26 -9.32
N PHE A 337 7.88 -24.00 -8.37
CA PHE A 337 8.45 -25.31 -8.62
C PHE A 337 7.38 -26.38 -8.92
N ASP A 338 6.21 -26.29 -8.29
CA ASP A 338 5.09 -27.20 -8.56
C ASP A 338 4.56 -27.07 -9.99
N LEU A 339 4.64 -25.87 -10.61
CA LEU A 339 4.30 -25.67 -12.02
C LEU A 339 5.23 -26.48 -12.96
N ASP A 340 6.46 -26.74 -12.55
CA ASP A 340 7.41 -27.60 -13.25
C ASP A 340 7.32 -29.07 -12.79
N GLY A 341 6.37 -29.39 -11.89
CA GLY A 341 6.15 -30.74 -11.38
C GLY A 341 7.13 -31.17 -10.28
N ILE A 342 7.83 -30.23 -9.64
CA ILE A 342 8.86 -30.46 -8.64
C ILE A 342 8.36 -29.96 -7.27
N ASP A 343 8.45 -30.81 -6.25
CA ASP A 343 8.17 -30.42 -4.86
C ASP A 343 9.38 -29.70 -4.26
N LEU A 344 9.19 -28.51 -3.69
CA LEU A 344 10.24 -27.74 -3.03
C LEU A 344 10.04 -27.76 -1.52
N GLU A 345 11.05 -28.22 -0.80
CA GLU A 345 11.05 -28.27 0.68
C GLU A 345 12.22 -27.46 1.25
N PHE A 346 12.02 -26.90 2.43
CA PHE A 346 13.06 -26.19 3.17
C PHE A 346 13.24 -26.85 4.53
N THR A 347 14.46 -27.18 4.90
CA THR A 347 14.74 -27.58 6.28
C THR A 347 14.61 -26.38 7.20
N HIS A 348 14.27 -26.62 8.47
CA HIS A 348 14.19 -25.54 9.46
C HIS A 348 15.51 -24.78 9.61
N GLU A 349 16.62 -25.50 9.54
CA GLU A 349 17.97 -24.93 9.58
C GLU A 349 18.27 -24.01 8.38
N ALA A 350 17.76 -24.36 7.18
CA ALA A 350 17.87 -23.50 6.02
C ALA A 350 17.11 -22.18 6.20
N LEU A 351 15.88 -22.25 6.73
CA LEU A 351 15.08 -21.05 7.02
C LEU A 351 15.75 -20.14 8.06
N LEU A 352 16.33 -20.74 9.12
CA LEU A 352 17.12 -20.00 10.10
C LEU A 352 18.36 -19.36 9.48
N ALA A 353 19.08 -20.05 8.60
CA ALA A 353 20.23 -19.49 7.90
C ALA A 353 19.87 -18.32 6.99
N ILE A 354 18.72 -18.39 6.29
CA ILE A 354 18.18 -17.28 5.48
C ILE A 354 17.85 -16.08 6.37
N ALA A 355 17.18 -16.32 7.50
CA ALA A 355 16.82 -15.28 8.45
C ALA A 355 18.07 -14.61 9.08
N ALA A 356 19.05 -15.39 9.50
CA ALA A 356 20.32 -14.89 10.04
C ALA A 356 21.06 -13.99 9.04
N ARG A 357 21.17 -14.42 7.76
CA ARG A 357 21.76 -13.61 6.68
C ARG A 357 21.02 -12.28 6.45
N ALA A 358 19.68 -12.27 6.53
CA ALA A 358 18.88 -11.06 6.41
C ALA A 358 19.16 -10.10 7.58
N ASN A 359 19.31 -10.64 8.78
CA ASN A 359 19.62 -9.91 10.00
C ASN A 359 21.03 -9.31 9.97
N GLU A 360 22.06 -10.08 9.57
CA GLU A 360 23.43 -9.61 9.36
C GLU A 360 23.50 -8.42 8.39
N ARG A 361 22.74 -8.47 7.30
CA ARG A 361 22.64 -7.37 6.32
C ARG A 361 21.82 -6.19 6.81
N LYS A 362 21.17 -6.27 7.96
CA LYS A 362 20.26 -5.24 8.52
C LYS A 362 19.15 -4.80 7.53
N THR A 363 18.69 -5.73 6.70
CA THR A 363 17.68 -5.47 5.66
C THR A 363 16.27 -5.85 6.09
N GLY A 364 16.13 -6.55 7.24
CA GLY A 364 14.87 -7.07 7.73
C GLY A 364 14.17 -7.97 6.70
N ALA A 365 12.85 -7.98 6.70
CA ALA A 365 12.08 -8.80 5.76
C ALA A 365 12.32 -8.47 4.28
N ARG A 366 12.75 -7.25 3.94
CA ARG A 366 13.07 -6.86 2.53
C ARG A 366 14.22 -7.68 1.96
N GLY A 367 15.18 -8.08 2.79
CA GLY A 367 16.35 -8.88 2.38
C GLY A 367 16.03 -10.35 2.09
N LEU A 368 14.92 -10.87 2.62
CA LEU A 368 14.57 -12.28 2.49
C LEU A 368 14.39 -12.70 1.02
N SER A 369 13.70 -11.88 0.22
CA SER A 369 13.47 -12.18 -1.21
C SER A 369 14.78 -12.29 -1.98
N SER A 370 15.74 -11.38 -1.78
CA SER A 370 17.02 -11.41 -2.50
C SER A 370 17.89 -12.57 -2.07
N ILE A 371 17.81 -13.02 -0.81
CA ILE A 371 18.54 -14.17 -0.31
C ILE A 371 17.92 -15.45 -0.87
N MET A 372 16.60 -15.57 -0.87
CA MET A 372 15.87 -16.69 -1.48
C MET A 372 16.19 -16.82 -2.96
N GLU A 373 16.10 -15.71 -3.71
CA GLU A 373 16.42 -15.67 -5.14
C GLU A 373 17.85 -16.15 -5.40
N ALA A 374 18.84 -15.62 -4.66
CA ALA A 374 20.23 -16.02 -4.80
C ALA A 374 20.47 -17.51 -4.45
N THR A 375 19.70 -18.07 -3.52
CA THR A 375 19.81 -19.48 -3.11
C THR A 375 19.20 -20.41 -4.16
N LEU A 376 18.10 -20.01 -4.79
CA LEU A 376 17.32 -20.85 -5.69
C LEU A 376 17.64 -20.63 -7.17
N SER A 377 18.38 -19.58 -7.54
CA SER A 377 18.65 -19.19 -8.93
C SER A 377 19.18 -20.32 -9.79
N ASP A 378 20.22 -21.03 -9.32
CA ASP A 378 20.82 -22.11 -10.07
C ASP A 378 19.86 -23.31 -10.21
N LEU A 379 19.08 -23.60 -9.18
CA LEU A 379 18.07 -24.64 -9.21
C LEU A 379 16.95 -24.32 -10.19
N MET A 380 16.46 -23.07 -10.20
CA MET A 380 15.45 -22.62 -11.16
C MET A 380 15.93 -22.63 -12.61
N PHE A 381 17.26 -22.51 -12.83
CA PHE A 381 17.85 -22.60 -14.16
C PHE A 381 17.97 -24.05 -14.65
N ASP A 382 18.44 -24.97 -13.79
CA ASP A 382 18.79 -26.33 -14.20
C ASP A 382 17.60 -27.30 -14.15
N LEU A 383 16.75 -27.21 -13.12
CA LEU A 383 15.75 -28.24 -12.83
C LEU A 383 14.60 -28.33 -13.85
N PRO A 384 14.10 -27.26 -14.47
CA PRO A 384 13.03 -27.37 -15.48
C PRO A 384 13.45 -28.23 -16.71
N SER A 385 14.77 -28.46 -16.92
CA SER A 385 15.31 -29.31 -18.00
C SER A 385 15.56 -30.76 -17.58
N ARG A 386 15.15 -31.13 -16.33
CA ARG A 386 15.45 -32.44 -15.74
C ARG A 386 14.17 -33.19 -15.41
N ASP A 387 14.00 -34.35 -16.06
CA ASP A 387 12.84 -35.25 -15.84
C ASP A 387 13.10 -36.27 -14.71
N ASP A 388 14.29 -36.29 -14.12
CA ASP A 388 14.71 -37.27 -13.10
C ASP A 388 14.58 -36.77 -11.67
N VAL A 389 14.09 -35.54 -11.47
CA VAL A 389 13.93 -34.90 -10.15
C VAL A 389 12.46 -34.57 -9.89
N ALA A 390 11.92 -35.11 -8.82
CA ALA A 390 10.56 -34.84 -8.40
C ALA A 390 10.45 -34.07 -7.06
N CYS A 391 11.53 -34.03 -6.28
CA CYS A 391 11.58 -33.25 -5.03
C CYS A 391 12.97 -32.68 -4.80
N VAL A 392 13.00 -31.44 -4.27
CA VAL A 392 14.23 -30.72 -3.93
C VAL A 392 14.15 -30.23 -2.49
N VAL A 393 15.17 -30.55 -1.70
CA VAL A 393 15.26 -30.11 -0.30
C VAL A 393 16.39 -29.10 -0.15
N ILE A 394 16.05 -27.92 0.31
CA ILE A 394 16.98 -26.83 0.59
C ILE A 394 17.53 -27.00 2.00
N THR A 395 18.84 -27.18 2.07
CA THR A 395 19.58 -27.36 3.33
C THR A 395 20.30 -26.08 3.75
N ARG A 396 20.74 -26.01 5.00
CA ARG A 396 21.58 -24.94 5.51
C ARG A 396 22.87 -24.78 4.68
N ASP A 397 23.51 -25.87 4.32
CA ASP A 397 24.79 -25.87 3.59
C ASP A 397 24.63 -25.20 2.22
N LEU A 398 23.50 -25.42 1.54
CA LEU A 398 23.20 -24.73 0.29
C LEU A 398 23.07 -23.21 0.52
N VAL A 399 22.32 -22.81 1.53
CA VAL A 399 22.13 -21.39 1.87
C VAL A 399 23.48 -20.73 2.18
N GLU A 400 24.37 -21.41 2.90
CA GLU A 400 25.71 -20.92 3.26
C GLU A 400 26.70 -20.98 2.07
N GLY A 401 26.35 -21.67 0.97
CA GLY A 401 27.18 -21.79 -0.24
C GLY A 401 28.31 -22.81 -0.10
N VAL A 402 28.22 -23.75 0.85
CA VAL A 402 29.21 -24.78 1.12
C VAL A 402 28.76 -26.19 0.66
N GLY A 403 27.49 -26.32 0.28
CA GLY A 403 26.87 -27.58 -0.16
C GLY A 403 25.97 -27.43 -1.37
N ALA A 404 25.35 -28.54 -1.78
CA ALA A 404 24.34 -28.58 -2.85
C ALA A 404 22.96 -28.94 -2.29
N ALA A 405 21.90 -28.66 -3.07
CA ALA A 405 20.55 -29.10 -2.73
C ALA A 405 20.44 -30.62 -2.80
N GLU A 406 19.61 -31.18 -1.96
CA GLU A 406 19.30 -32.60 -2.02
C GLU A 406 18.19 -32.84 -3.02
N LEU A 407 18.46 -33.72 -4.01
CA LEU A 407 17.54 -33.99 -5.11
C LEU A 407 17.01 -35.42 -4.99
N TYR A 408 15.69 -35.57 -5.10
CA TYR A 408 15.04 -36.87 -4.99
C TYR A 408 14.17 -37.16 -6.23
N PRO A 409 14.15 -38.43 -6.70
CA PRO A 409 13.39 -38.83 -7.88
C PRO A 409 11.89 -39.08 -7.58
N GLU A 410 11.49 -39.09 -6.32
CA GLU A 410 10.12 -39.31 -5.89
C GLU A 410 9.60 -38.09 -5.14
N ARG A 411 8.30 -37.75 -5.31
CA ARG A 411 7.64 -36.68 -4.56
C ARG A 411 7.55 -37.05 -3.08
N SER A 412 7.75 -36.08 -2.22
CA SER A 412 7.65 -36.29 -0.79
C SER A 412 6.22 -36.71 -0.38
N SER A 413 6.14 -37.70 0.53
CA SER A 413 4.87 -38.19 1.04
C SER A 413 4.17 -37.21 2.01
N GLU A 414 4.85 -36.15 2.44
CA GLU A 414 4.34 -35.14 3.38
C GLU A 414 3.58 -33.99 2.72
N GLY A 415 3.79 -33.72 1.42
CA GLY A 415 3.13 -32.64 0.67
C GLY A 415 1.60 -32.75 0.53
N LYS A 416 1.00 -33.86 0.97
CA LYS A 416 -0.47 -34.07 0.92
C LYS A 416 -1.26 -33.64 2.16
N ARG A 417 -0.62 -33.04 3.17
CA ARG A 417 -1.27 -32.72 4.47
C ARG A 417 -1.54 -31.25 4.75
N SER A 418 -1.32 -30.33 3.80
CA SER A 418 -1.67 -28.91 4.00
C SER A 418 -2.21 -28.29 2.73
N ALA A 419 -3.42 -28.66 2.34
CA ALA A 419 -4.29 -27.95 1.40
C ALA A 419 -5.53 -27.45 2.15
#